data_aa1e37eb74f106f6adac8d57b1d5c586
#
_entry.id   aa1e37eb74f106f6adac8d57b1d5c586
#
_cell.length_a   1.000
_cell.length_b   1.000
_cell.length_c   1.000
_cell.angle_alpha   90.00
_cell.angle_beta   90.00
_cell.angle_gamma   90.00
#
_symmetry.space_group_name_H-M   'P 1'
#
loop_
_entity.id
_entity.type
_entity.pdbx_description
1 polymer ?
#
loop_
_entity_poly.entity_id
_entity_poly.type
_entity_poly.pdbx_seq_one_letter_code
_entity_poly.pdbx_strand_id
1 'polypeptide(L)'
;MILLYIQNRWIISFLFIVSSLLVVLGLTIYKNEKTVDLSDVEINHLKLNETFDNSEYSLNKHVKLDRYVFYNHNKYKNLTIKVKKKHHKIKGIILVKDTVVNTNFDVHIGDQIDAVIDNLGYNYDKDKVGKGYDALVYLDKDHHMKLSILYKDNIVKRIEFFSR
;
A
#
# COMPACT_ATOMS: atom_id res chain seq x y z
N MET A 1 5.40 59.73 1.41
CA MET A 1 6.31 58.63 1.91
C MET A 1 5.66 57.75 2.96
N ILE A 2 4.90 58.27 3.91
CA ILE A 2 4.25 57.51 4.99
C ILE A 2 3.14 56.56 4.46
N LEU A 3 2.33 56.96 3.50
CA LEU A 3 1.23 56.17 2.92
C LEU A 3 1.74 54.88 2.21
N LEU A 4 2.84 54.95 1.50
CA LEU A 4 3.48 53.78 0.85
C LEU A 4 4.01 52.78 1.83
N TYR A 5 4.50 53.22 3.02
CA TYR A 5 5.00 52.35 4.06
C TYR A 5 3.86 51.57 4.78
N ILE A 6 2.71 52.25 4.97
CA ILE A 6 1.52 51.62 5.56
C ILE A 6 0.95 50.55 4.61
N GLN A 7 0.89 50.86 3.31
CA GLN A 7 0.39 49.97 2.28
C GLN A 7 1.22 48.66 2.18
N ASN A 8 2.55 48.78 2.28
CA ASN A 8 3.45 47.61 2.28
C ASN A 8 3.24 46.72 3.54
N ARG A 9 2.97 47.28 4.70
CA ARG A 9 2.70 46.51 5.93
C ARG A 9 1.43 45.70 5.84
N TRP A 10 0.38 46.23 5.23
CA TRP A 10 -0.88 45.52 4.99
C TRP A 10 -0.70 44.36 4.02
N ILE A 11 0.06 44.56 2.95
CA ILE A 11 0.38 43.51 1.98
C ILE A 11 1.19 42.38 2.64
N ILE A 12 2.18 42.71 3.45
CA ILE A 12 3.00 41.73 4.17
C ILE A 12 2.14 40.93 5.14
N SER A 13 1.26 41.60 5.93
CA SER A 13 0.35 40.93 6.85
C SER A 13 -0.64 40.02 6.10
N PHE A 14 -1.17 40.46 4.97
CA PHE A 14 -2.06 39.65 4.14
C PHE A 14 -1.36 38.40 3.59
N LEU A 15 -0.14 38.54 3.07
CA LEU A 15 0.67 37.41 2.58
C LEU A 15 0.97 36.43 3.71
N PHE A 16 1.24 36.92 4.92
CA PHE A 16 1.49 36.04 6.08
C PHE A 16 0.25 35.25 6.48
N ILE A 17 -0.93 35.87 6.47
CA ILE A 17 -2.21 35.21 6.75
C ILE A 17 -2.50 34.15 5.68
N VAL A 18 -2.34 34.46 4.40
CA VAL A 18 -2.56 33.51 3.29
C VAL A 18 -1.60 32.34 3.40
N SER A 19 -0.32 32.60 3.68
CA SER A 19 0.67 31.52 3.84
C SER A 19 0.37 30.63 5.04
N SER A 20 -0.04 31.19 6.17
CA SER A 20 -0.43 30.39 7.34
C SER A 20 -1.69 29.55 7.08
N LEU A 21 -2.65 30.08 6.33
CA LEU A 21 -3.87 29.36 5.94
C LEU A 21 -3.55 28.17 5.02
N LEU A 22 -2.63 28.35 4.07
CA LEU A 22 -2.17 27.28 3.18
C LEU A 22 -1.44 26.16 3.94
N VAL A 23 -0.63 26.53 4.94
CA VAL A 23 0.05 25.54 5.80
C VAL A 23 -0.97 24.75 6.62
N VAL A 24 -1.96 25.42 7.22
CA VAL A 24 -3.02 24.73 7.99
C VAL A 24 -3.85 23.82 7.09
N LEU A 25 -4.23 24.28 5.89
CA LEU A 25 -4.93 23.44 4.91
C LEU A 25 -4.09 22.24 4.50
N GLY A 26 -2.81 22.43 4.23
CA GLY A 26 -1.89 21.34 3.90
C GLY A 26 -1.78 20.31 5.02
N LEU A 27 -1.67 20.77 6.28
CA LEU A 27 -1.62 19.88 7.45
C LEU A 27 -2.94 19.14 7.70
N THR A 28 -4.10 19.77 7.45
CA THR A 28 -5.40 19.12 7.60
C THR A 28 -5.63 18.07 6.52
N ILE A 29 -5.26 18.34 5.27
CA ILE A 29 -5.31 17.36 4.18
C ILE A 29 -4.40 16.17 4.50
N TYR A 30 -3.16 16.44 4.96
CA TYR A 30 -2.21 15.38 5.33
C TYR A 30 -2.70 14.50 6.48
N LYS A 31 -3.32 15.09 7.52
CA LYS A 31 -3.88 14.34 8.65
C LYS A 31 -5.13 13.53 8.30
N ASN A 32 -5.91 13.97 7.31
CA ASN A 32 -7.14 13.28 6.89
C ASN A 32 -6.87 12.10 5.94
N GLU A 33 -5.65 11.87 5.51
CA GLU A 33 -5.35 10.63 4.77
C GLU A 33 -5.51 9.42 5.71
N LYS A 34 -6.33 8.49 5.28
CA LYS A 34 -6.58 7.23 5.98
C LYS A 34 -5.26 6.46 6.11
N THR A 35 -4.94 6.06 7.32
CA THR A 35 -3.77 5.21 7.61
C THR A 35 -4.17 4.08 8.53
N VAL A 36 -3.56 2.92 8.37
CA VAL A 36 -3.73 1.72 9.21
C VAL A 36 -2.35 1.15 9.53
N ASP A 37 -2.21 0.47 10.65
CA ASP A 37 -0.99 -0.27 10.95
C ASP A 37 -0.99 -1.59 10.17
N LEU A 38 0.00 -1.77 9.28
CA LEU A 38 0.20 -2.99 8.49
C LEU A 38 1.49 -3.73 8.88
N SER A 39 2.14 -3.35 9.98
CA SER A 39 3.43 -3.90 10.40
C SER A 39 3.38 -5.40 10.71
N ASP A 40 2.23 -5.87 11.18
CA ASP A 40 2.00 -7.27 11.53
C ASP A 40 1.32 -8.10 10.44
N VAL A 41 1.02 -7.51 9.29
CA VAL A 41 0.38 -8.23 8.17
C VAL A 41 1.28 -9.33 7.64
N GLU A 42 0.73 -10.55 7.54
CA GLU A 42 1.37 -11.74 7.00
C GLU A 42 0.55 -12.37 5.88
N ILE A 43 1.25 -12.83 4.84
CA ILE A 43 0.67 -13.65 3.78
C ILE A 43 1.56 -14.90 3.63
N ASN A 44 1.02 -16.08 3.88
CA ASN A 44 1.77 -17.34 3.90
C ASN A 44 2.96 -17.30 4.88
N HIS A 45 2.76 -16.74 6.09
CA HIS A 45 3.79 -16.55 7.14
C HIS A 45 4.97 -15.64 6.72
N LEU A 46 4.82 -14.84 5.68
CA LEU A 46 5.83 -13.87 5.24
C LEU A 46 5.42 -12.46 5.61
N LYS A 47 6.36 -11.70 6.16
CA LYS A 47 6.24 -10.26 6.43
C LYS A 47 7.10 -9.45 5.48
N LEU A 48 6.68 -8.23 5.18
CA LEU A 48 7.52 -7.27 4.47
C LEU A 48 8.75 -6.89 5.30
N ASN A 49 9.83 -6.57 4.60
CA ASN A 49 11.11 -6.15 5.17
C ASN A 49 11.87 -7.23 5.97
N GLU A 50 11.35 -8.43 6.09
CA GLU A 50 12.10 -9.58 6.63
C GLU A 50 13.09 -10.15 5.62
N THR A 51 14.04 -10.94 6.10
CA THR A 51 14.99 -11.66 5.25
C THR A 51 14.28 -12.82 4.58
N PHE A 52 14.40 -12.90 3.26
CA PHE A 52 13.72 -13.92 2.48
C PHE A 52 14.52 -15.23 2.45
N ASP A 53 13.88 -16.32 2.84
CA ASP A 53 14.35 -17.68 2.61
C ASP A 53 13.71 -18.22 1.32
N ASN A 54 14.51 -18.64 0.38
CA ASN A 54 14.09 -19.12 -0.92
C ASN A 54 13.98 -20.65 -1.03
N SER A 55 14.08 -21.39 0.06
CA SER A 55 14.08 -22.86 0.06
C SER A 55 12.84 -23.47 -0.61
N GLU A 56 11.67 -22.83 -0.45
CA GLU A 56 10.40 -23.26 -1.04
C GLU A 56 10.01 -22.49 -2.30
N TYR A 57 10.96 -21.75 -2.91
CA TYR A 57 10.67 -20.82 -3.99
C TYR A 57 11.63 -21.03 -5.16
N SER A 58 11.12 -20.76 -6.37
CA SER A 58 11.90 -20.79 -7.61
C SER A 58 12.00 -19.38 -8.19
N LEU A 59 13.19 -19.04 -8.69
CA LEU A 59 13.45 -17.74 -9.32
C LEU A 59 12.58 -17.55 -10.55
N ASN A 60 11.82 -16.47 -10.62
CA ASN A 60 11.09 -16.06 -11.80
C ASN A 60 12.03 -15.37 -12.80
N LYS A 61 12.47 -16.12 -13.83
CA LYS A 61 13.41 -15.63 -14.85
C LYS A 61 12.78 -14.68 -15.89
N HIS A 62 11.45 -14.58 -15.92
CA HIS A 62 10.75 -13.74 -16.90
C HIS A 62 10.72 -12.26 -16.52
N VAL A 63 10.89 -11.95 -15.22
CA VAL A 63 10.89 -10.56 -14.73
C VAL A 63 12.34 -10.16 -14.40
N LYS A 64 12.86 -9.20 -15.16
CA LYS A 64 14.23 -8.67 -14.96
C LYS A 64 14.15 -7.21 -14.52
N LEU A 65 14.49 -6.93 -13.27
CA LEU A 65 14.66 -5.58 -12.72
C LEU A 65 16.03 -5.44 -12.09
N ASP A 66 16.62 -4.26 -12.18
CA ASP A 66 17.99 -4.03 -11.68
C ASP A 66 18.13 -4.28 -10.18
N ARG A 67 17.20 -3.76 -9.40
CA ARG A 67 17.25 -3.78 -7.93
C ARG A 67 16.48 -4.90 -7.25
N TYR A 68 15.62 -5.62 -8.01
CA TYR A 68 14.71 -6.63 -7.48
C TYR A 68 14.78 -7.92 -8.25
N VAL A 69 14.50 -9.01 -7.57
CA VAL A 69 14.23 -10.33 -8.14
C VAL A 69 12.85 -10.80 -7.69
N PHE A 70 12.25 -11.68 -8.47
CA PHE A 70 10.96 -12.26 -8.16
C PHE A 70 11.10 -13.75 -8.02
N TYR A 71 10.41 -14.30 -7.03
CA TYR A 71 10.34 -15.73 -6.78
C TYR A 71 8.89 -16.18 -6.78
N ASN A 72 8.62 -17.34 -7.35
CA ASN A 72 7.32 -17.99 -7.26
C ASN A 72 7.41 -19.15 -6.28
N HIS A 73 6.39 -19.31 -5.44
CA HIS A 73 6.32 -20.44 -4.52
C HIS A 73 6.18 -21.75 -5.28
N ASN A 74 6.89 -22.80 -4.87
CA ASN A 74 6.91 -24.09 -5.61
C ASN A 74 5.55 -24.80 -5.59
N LYS A 75 4.82 -24.75 -4.48
CA LYS A 75 3.48 -25.33 -4.31
C LYS A 75 2.39 -24.36 -4.77
N TYR A 76 2.42 -23.11 -4.34
CA TYR A 76 1.42 -22.09 -4.65
C TYR A 76 1.90 -21.23 -5.83
N LYS A 77 1.70 -21.71 -7.05
CA LYS A 77 2.29 -21.12 -8.28
C LYS A 77 1.94 -19.64 -8.53
N ASN A 78 0.86 -19.17 -7.91
CA ASN A 78 0.38 -17.80 -8.05
C ASN A 78 0.74 -16.91 -6.82
N LEU A 79 1.57 -17.41 -5.90
CA LEU A 79 2.21 -16.64 -4.85
C LEU A 79 3.59 -16.21 -5.34
N THR A 80 3.77 -14.90 -5.51
CA THR A 80 5.00 -14.30 -6.01
C THR A 80 5.58 -13.36 -4.97
N ILE A 81 6.87 -13.48 -4.71
CA ILE A 81 7.62 -12.65 -3.75
C ILE A 81 8.58 -11.75 -4.50
N LYS A 82 8.51 -10.44 -4.26
CA LYS A 82 9.47 -9.45 -4.74
C LYS A 82 10.54 -9.22 -3.68
N VAL A 83 11.79 -9.49 -4.00
CA VAL A 83 12.92 -9.43 -3.08
C VAL A 83 13.95 -8.39 -3.55
N LYS A 84 14.44 -7.57 -2.64
CA LYS A 84 15.52 -6.60 -2.92
C LYS A 84 16.86 -7.34 -2.97
N LYS A 85 17.59 -7.26 -4.11
CA LYS A 85 18.88 -7.96 -4.31
C LYS A 85 19.92 -7.67 -3.23
N LYS A 86 20.08 -6.39 -2.86
CA LYS A 86 21.16 -5.92 -1.96
C LYS A 86 20.94 -6.36 -0.53
N HIS A 87 19.98 -6.87 0.01
CA HIS A 87 19.83 -7.28 1.42
C HIS A 87 18.89 -8.48 1.59
N HIS A 88 18.52 -9.11 0.49
CA HIS A 88 17.56 -10.23 0.48
C HIS A 88 16.27 -9.96 1.30
N LYS A 89 15.79 -8.70 1.27
CA LYS A 89 14.58 -8.30 2.00
C LYS A 89 13.33 -8.42 1.13
N ILE A 90 12.26 -8.96 1.69
CA ILE A 90 10.94 -9.00 1.07
C ILE A 90 10.43 -7.57 0.89
N LYS A 91 10.10 -7.20 -0.34
CA LYS A 91 9.58 -5.87 -0.71
C LYS A 91 8.22 -5.91 -1.39
N GLY A 92 7.69 -7.09 -1.57
CA GLY A 92 6.34 -7.29 -2.07
C GLY A 92 5.92 -8.75 -2.02
N ILE A 93 4.66 -8.97 -1.73
CA ILE A 93 3.99 -10.27 -1.75
C ILE A 93 2.77 -10.10 -2.63
N ILE A 94 2.62 -10.96 -3.63
CA ILE A 94 1.53 -10.91 -4.61
C ILE A 94 0.88 -12.28 -4.64
N LEU A 95 -0.41 -12.34 -4.30
CA LEU A 95 -1.21 -13.54 -4.32
C LEU A 95 -2.34 -13.39 -5.35
N VAL A 96 -2.46 -14.36 -6.25
CA VAL A 96 -3.48 -14.37 -7.31
C VAL A 96 -4.08 -15.75 -7.43
N LYS A 97 -5.41 -15.86 -7.49
CA LYS A 97 -6.15 -17.11 -7.80
C LYS A 97 -5.95 -18.29 -6.82
N ASP A 98 -5.04 -18.23 -5.90
CA ASP A 98 -4.78 -19.32 -4.97
C ASP A 98 -5.59 -19.13 -3.68
N THR A 99 -6.62 -19.97 -3.51
CA THR A 99 -7.61 -19.85 -2.43
C THR A 99 -7.19 -20.53 -1.12
N VAL A 100 -6.06 -21.24 -1.12
CA VAL A 100 -5.58 -22.00 0.04
C VAL A 100 -4.42 -21.32 0.77
N VAL A 101 -3.93 -20.22 0.24
CA VAL A 101 -2.91 -19.42 0.91
C VAL A 101 -3.53 -18.59 2.01
N ASN A 102 -3.04 -18.78 3.23
CA ASN A 102 -3.55 -18.10 4.41
C ASN A 102 -2.97 -16.69 4.55
N THR A 103 -3.78 -15.79 5.08
CA THR A 103 -3.36 -14.49 5.62
C THR A 103 -3.69 -14.44 7.10
N ASN A 104 -2.93 -13.67 7.89
CA ASN A 104 -3.23 -13.53 9.32
C ASN A 104 -4.34 -12.51 9.63
N PHE A 105 -4.92 -11.92 8.58
CA PHE A 105 -6.07 -11.01 8.66
C PHE A 105 -7.35 -11.61 8.08
N ASP A 106 -7.41 -12.95 7.99
CA ASP A 106 -8.59 -13.75 7.61
C ASP A 106 -9.26 -13.34 6.29
N VAL A 107 -8.46 -12.92 5.29
CA VAL A 107 -8.93 -12.63 3.94
C VAL A 107 -8.26 -13.57 2.94
N HIS A 108 -9.07 -14.21 2.11
CA HIS A 108 -8.62 -15.16 1.09
C HIS A 108 -9.05 -14.74 -0.33
N ILE A 109 -8.37 -15.27 -1.31
CA ILE A 109 -8.85 -15.19 -2.69
C ILE A 109 -10.16 -15.96 -2.82
N GLY A 110 -11.19 -15.31 -3.34
CA GLY A 110 -12.53 -15.86 -3.46
C GLY A 110 -13.53 -15.34 -2.44
N ASP A 111 -13.07 -14.67 -1.38
CA ASP A 111 -13.95 -14.08 -0.38
C ASP A 111 -14.76 -12.92 -0.96
N GLN A 112 -15.89 -12.62 -0.33
CA GLN A 112 -16.67 -11.42 -0.59
C GLN A 112 -15.91 -10.20 -0.07
N ILE A 113 -16.01 -9.08 -0.79
CA ILE A 113 -15.31 -7.84 -0.39
C ILE A 113 -15.77 -7.29 0.96
N ASP A 114 -16.99 -7.59 1.37
CA ASP A 114 -17.51 -7.18 2.67
C ASP A 114 -16.74 -7.86 3.82
N ALA A 115 -16.35 -9.13 3.68
CA ALA A 115 -15.50 -9.80 4.66
C ALA A 115 -14.12 -9.13 4.81
N VAL A 116 -13.58 -8.56 3.73
CA VAL A 116 -12.34 -7.77 3.79
C VAL A 116 -12.53 -6.53 4.66
N ILE A 117 -13.66 -5.83 4.49
CA ILE A 117 -13.98 -4.62 5.24
C ILE A 117 -14.22 -4.94 6.71
N ASP A 118 -14.89 -6.06 7.00
CA ASP A 118 -15.14 -6.51 8.36
C ASP A 118 -13.83 -6.83 9.10
N ASN A 119 -12.84 -7.42 8.42
CA ASN A 119 -11.57 -7.82 9.01
C ASN A 119 -10.52 -6.69 9.06
N LEU A 120 -10.43 -5.86 8.01
CA LEU A 120 -9.42 -4.80 7.89
C LEU A 120 -9.95 -3.39 8.21
N GLY A 121 -11.27 -3.24 8.39
CA GLY A 121 -11.92 -1.97 8.71
C GLY A 121 -12.13 -1.05 7.51
N TYR A 122 -12.65 0.14 7.79
CA TYR A 122 -13.12 1.11 6.78
C TYR A 122 -12.06 2.16 6.39
N ASN A 123 -10.84 2.07 6.91
CA ASN A 123 -9.76 3.02 6.63
C ASN A 123 -9.02 2.70 5.33
N TYR A 124 -9.75 2.57 4.25
CA TYR A 124 -9.23 2.31 2.90
C TYR A 124 -9.58 3.41 1.92
N ASP A 125 -8.83 3.49 0.84
CA ASP A 125 -9.19 4.22 -0.37
C ASP A 125 -9.70 3.24 -1.43
N LYS A 126 -10.64 3.70 -2.28
CA LYS A 126 -11.13 2.91 -3.42
C LYS A 126 -10.45 3.37 -4.70
N ASP A 127 -9.77 2.44 -5.39
CA ASP A 127 -9.14 2.67 -6.68
C ASP A 127 -9.82 1.87 -7.78
N LYS A 128 -10.02 2.47 -8.96
CA LYS A 128 -10.43 1.78 -10.17
C LYS A 128 -9.21 1.30 -10.94
N VAL A 129 -9.04 -0.01 -11.04
CA VAL A 129 -7.85 -0.61 -11.68
C VAL A 129 -8.03 -0.87 -13.18
N GLY A 130 -9.27 -0.78 -13.68
CA GLY A 130 -9.63 -1.05 -15.08
C GLY A 130 -9.99 -2.51 -15.33
N LYS A 131 -10.52 -2.82 -16.52
CA LYS A 131 -11.02 -4.15 -16.93
C LYS A 131 -12.08 -4.71 -15.97
N GLY A 132 -12.85 -3.84 -15.29
CA GLY A 132 -13.87 -4.23 -14.33
C GLY A 132 -13.32 -4.66 -12.97
N TYR A 133 -12.07 -4.35 -12.66
CA TYR A 133 -11.49 -4.51 -11.33
C TYR A 133 -11.50 -3.20 -10.58
N ASP A 134 -11.87 -3.28 -9.30
CA ASP A 134 -11.69 -2.25 -8.30
C ASP A 134 -10.70 -2.74 -7.23
N ALA A 135 -10.18 -1.82 -6.42
CA ALA A 135 -9.30 -2.16 -5.30
C ALA A 135 -9.68 -1.40 -4.04
N LEU A 136 -9.61 -2.09 -2.89
CA LEU A 136 -9.49 -1.47 -1.58
C LEU A 136 -8.01 -1.32 -1.27
N VAL A 137 -7.59 -0.11 -0.95
CA VAL A 137 -6.18 0.24 -0.73
C VAL A 137 -6.02 0.72 0.70
N TYR A 138 -5.29 -0.05 1.50
CA TYR A 138 -4.91 0.28 2.86
C TYR A 138 -3.48 0.80 2.87
N LEU A 139 -3.23 1.91 3.53
CA LEU A 139 -1.92 2.57 3.59
C LEU A 139 -1.42 2.62 5.03
N ASP A 140 -0.19 2.18 5.21
CA ASP A 140 0.59 2.42 6.41
C ASP A 140 1.67 3.45 6.08
N LYS A 141 1.50 4.67 6.59
CA LYS A 141 2.44 5.77 6.32
C LYS A 141 3.69 5.65 7.18
N ASP A 142 3.55 5.18 8.39
CA ASP A 142 4.63 5.10 9.37
C ASP A 142 5.64 4.02 8.96
N HIS A 143 5.15 2.87 8.49
CA HIS A 143 5.99 1.76 8.03
C HIS A 143 6.21 1.75 6.51
N HIS A 144 5.65 2.73 5.78
CA HIS A 144 5.75 2.84 4.32
C HIS A 144 5.24 1.58 3.59
N MET A 145 4.11 1.04 4.02
CA MET A 145 3.50 -0.16 3.45
C MET A 145 2.17 0.15 2.75
N LYS A 146 1.84 -0.68 1.78
CA LYS A 146 0.58 -0.62 1.04
C LYS A 146 0.03 -2.02 0.85
N LEU A 147 -1.18 -2.27 1.33
CA LEU A 147 -1.97 -3.47 1.06
C LEU A 147 -3.10 -3.11 0.09
N SER A 148 -3.18 -3.81 -1.04
CA SER A 148 -4.23 -3.62 -2.04
C SER A 148 -4.98 -4.92 -2.25
N ILE A 149 -6.29 -4.88 -2.03
CA ILE A 149 -7.20 -6.00 -2.25
C ILE A 149 -7.98 -5.72 -3.54
N LEU A 150 -7.60 -6.40 -4.62
CA LEU A 150 -8.26 -6.25 -5.92
C LEU A 150 -9.44 -7.23 -6.00
N TYR A 151 -10.60 -6.71 -6.38
CA TYR A 151 -11.82 -7.49 -6.50
C TYR A 151 -12.55 -7.20 -7.81
N LYS A 152 -13.38 -8.15 -8.22
CA LYS A 152 -14.31 -8.03 -9.34
C LYS A 152 -15.59 -8.75 -8.99
N ASP A 153 -16.74 -8.14 -9.30
CA ASP A 153 -18.06 -8.68 -8.97
C ASP A 153 -18.19 -9.00 -7.47
N ASN A 154 -17.64 -8.09 -6.63
CA ASN A 154 -17.56 -8.20 -5.17
C ASN A 154 -16.75 -9.40 -4.64
N ILE A 155 -15.98 -10.09 -5.48
CA ILE A 155 -15.14 -11.23 -5.10
C ILE A 155 -13.67 -10.86 -5.18
N VAL A 156 -12.90 -11.13 -4.11
CA VAL A 156 -11.45 -10.94 -4.05
C VAL A 156 -10.77 -11.82 -5.09
N LYS A 157 -9.94 -11.20 -5.94
CA LYS A 157 -9.22 -11.87 -7.03
C LYS A 157 -7.71 -11.80 -6.89
N ARG A 158 -7.20 -10.81 -6.13
CA ARG A 158 -5.77 -10.59 -5.97
C ARG A 158 -5.50 -9.79 -4.69
N ILE A 159 -4.45 -10.17 -4.00
CA ILE A 159 -3.91 -9.46 -2.83
C ILE A 159 -2.49 -9.03 -3.17
N GLU A 160 -2.19 -7.76 -2.97
CA GLU A 160 -0.86 -7.19 -3.18
C GLU A 160 -0.41 -6.45 -1.92
N PHE A 161 0.72 -6.83 -1.38
CA PHE A 161 1.31 -6.19 -0.22
C PHE A 161 2.73 -5.73 -0.54
N PHE A 162 2.99 -4.42 -0.48
CA PHE A 162 4.27 -3.82 -0.86
C PHE A 162 4.81 -2.89 0.21
N SER A 163 6.15 -2.91 0.39
CA SER A 163 6.90 -1.84 1.04
C SER A 163 7.19 -0.74 -0.01
N ARG A 164 6.82 0.48 0.29
CA ARG A 164 7.10 1.67 -0.52
C ARG A 164 8.57 2.10 -0.46
#